data_0fe4e5e0c32fc4efd6a6392224bd7f25
#
_entry.id   0fe4e5e0c32fc4efd6a6392224bd7f25
#
_cell.length_a   1.000
_cell.length_b   1.000
_cell.length_c   1.000
_cell.angle_alpha   90.00
_cell.angle_beta   90.00
_cell.angle_gamma   90.00
#
_symmetry.space_group_name_H-M   'P 1'
#
loop_
_entity.id
_entity.type
_entity.pdbx_description
1 polymer ?
#
loop_
_entity_poly.entity_id
_entity_poly.type
_entity_poly.pdbx_seq_one_letter_code
_entity_poly.pdbx_strand_id
1 'polypeptide(L)'
;MKKLILLPLLCAALVACGSGQSGSTSTDSTASDSTATAGVVTTDSIVPYRLAENYFATSDNLPSTLTTAEELGKYLGMATSMEHTPTTIDWSREFVIPIVLPPTGTETEIIPVSLIRNSSGGLTLTYRIREGFSLHGAKMRPFVALIVSRDYLAPVTLQQEEGVIIACEG
;
A
#
# COMPACT_ATOMS: atom_id res chain seq x y z
N MET A 1 16.15 -33.48 10.27
CA MET A 1 15.81 -34.33 9.09
C MET A 1 15.55 -33.35 7.95
N LYS A 2 16.52 -33.28 7.01
CA LYS A 2 16.50 -32.40 5.84
C LYS A 2 15.70 -33.08 4.73
N LYS A 3 14.61 -32.48 4.27
CA LYS A 3 13.95 -32.91 3.02
C LYS A 3 14.33 -31.94 1.90
N LEU A 4 15.17 -32.47 1.03
CA LEU A 4 15.54 -31.85 -0.24
C LEU A 4 14.41 -32.15 -1.24
N ILE A 5 13.79 -31.10 -1.80
CA ILE A 5 12.81 -31.21 -2.88
C ILE A 5 13.47 -30.71 -4.15
N LEU A 6 13.68 -31.62 -5.06
CA LEU A 6 14.25 -31.44 -6.39
C LEU A 6 13.17 -30.93 -7.34
N LEU A 7 13.41 -29.79 -8.01
CA LEU A 7 12.54 -29.21 -9.02
C LEU A 7 13.00 -29.60 -10.42
N PRO A 8 12.16 -30.12 -11.32
CA PRO A 8 12.54 -30.30 -12.71
C PRO A 8 12.27 -29.03 -13.55
N LEU A 9 13.32 -28.67 -14.26
CA LEU A 9 13.40 -27.68 -15.32
C LEU A 9 12.68 -28.19 -16.57
N LEU A 10 11.72 -27.44 -17.11
CA LEU A 10 11.12 -27.71 -18.41
C LEU A 10 11.21 -26.46 -19.30
N CYS A 11 12.15 -26.48 -20.24
CA CYS A 11 12.26 -25.54 -21.35
C CYS A 11 11.32 -25.95 -22.49
N ALA A 12 10.56 -25.00 -23.04
CA ALA A 12 10.02 -25.12 -24.39
C ALA A 12 10.01 -23.73 -25.05
N ALA A 13 10.87 -23.57 -26.04
CA ALA A 13 10.92 -22.46 -26.97
C ALA A 13 10.01 -22.76 -28.17
N LEU A 14 9.20 -21.78 -28.60
CA LEU A 14 8.61 -21.77 -29.93
C LEU A 14 8.66 -20.36 -30.51
N VAL A 15 9.49 -20.20 -31.51
CA VAL A 15 9.61 -19.08 -32.44
C VAL A 15 8.60 -19.28 -33.56
N ALA A 16 7.80 -18.27 -33.91
CA ALA A 16 7.13 -18.18 -35.22
C ALA A 16 7.11 -16.71 -35.67
N CYS A 17 7.98 -16.41 -36.64
CA CYS A 17 7.89 -15.24 -37.52
C CYS A 17 6.78 -15.44 -38.55
N GLY A 18 6.03 -14.36 -38.85
CA GLY A 18 5.12 -14.30 -39.96
C GLY A 18 4.95 -12.86 -40.42
N SER A 19 5.71 -12.44 -41.43
CA SER A 19 5.55 -11.19 -42.18
C SER A 19 4.56 -11.40 -43.34
N GLY A 20 3.69 -10.40 -43.63
CA GLY A 20 2.76 -10.43 -44.75
C GLY A 20 1.98 -9.13 -44.93
N GLN A 21 2.24 -8.44 -45.81
CA GLN A 21 2.14 -7.24 -46.63
C GLN A 21 0.72 -6.99 -47.19
N SER A 22 0.34 -5.69 -47.21
CA SER A 22 -0.48 -4.89 -48.12
C SER A 22 -1.70 -5.46 -48.84
N GLY A 23 -2.80 -4.67 -48.77
CA GLY A 23 -3.86 -4.71 -49.76
C GLY A 23 -5.08 -3.89 -49.36
N SER A 24 -5.26 -2.72 -50.02
CA SER A 24 -6.45 -1.88 -49.98
C SER A 24 -7.63 -2.59 -50.64
N THR A 25 -8.87 -2.42 -50.20
CA THR A 25 -10.01 -1.80 -50.90
C THR A 25 -11.36 -2.11 -50.15
N SER A 26 -12.06 -1.04 -49.95
CA SER A 26 -13.52 -0.76 -49.80
C SER A 26 -14.57 -1.87 -49.79
N THR A 27 -15.54 -1.57 -49.00
CA THR A 27 -17.00 -1.63 -49.14
C THR A 27 -17.73 -2.69 -48.32
N ASP A 28 -18.60 -2.14 -47.52
CA ASP A 28 -19.99 -2.50 -47.23
C ASP A 28 -20.32 -3.43 -46.04
N SER A 29 -21.05 -2.80 -45.16
CA SER A 29 -22.10 -3.21 -44.24
C SER A 29 -22.37 -4.70 -44.05
N THR A 30 -22.18 -5.14 -42.79
CA THR A 30 -23.26 -5.88 -42.09
C THR A 30 -22.95 -5.84 -40.58
N ALA A 31 -23.91 -5.33 -39.81
CA ALA A 31 -23.91 -5.35 -38.36
C ALA A 31 -23.85 -6.81 -37.87
N SER A 32 -22.80 -7.15 -37.17
CA SER A 32 -22.75 -8.30 -36.28
C SER A 32 -22.43 -7.79 -34.89
N ASP A 33 -23.48 -7.81 -34.09
CA ASP A 33 -23.46 -7.64 -32.67
C ASP A 33 -22.49 -8.67 -32.05
N SER A 34 -21.26 -8.27 -31.91
CA SER A 34 -20.27 -8.99 -31.08
C SER A 34 -20.20 -8.28 -29.76
N THR A 35 -20.99 -8.74 -28.82
CA THR A 35 -20.81 -8.44 -27.40
C THR A 35 -19.42 -8.90 -27.01
N ALA A 36 -18.40 -8.07 -27.30
CA ALA A 36 -17.10 -8.18 -26.74
C ALA A 36 -17.25 -7.89 -25.24
N THR A 37 -17.36 -8.93 -24.46
CA THR A 37 -17.06 -8.87 -23.04
C THR A 37 -15.61 -8.42 -22.94
N ALA A 38 -15.43 -7.10 -22.88
CA ALA A 38 -14.14 -6.51 -22.56
C ALA A 38 -13.76 -7.03 -21.17
N GLY A 39 -12.94 -8.06 -21.16
CA GLY A 39 -12.23 -8.47 -19.95
C GLY A 39 -11.48 -7.23 -19.45
N VAL A 40 -12.01 -6.64 -18.39
CA VAL A 40 -11.32 -5.54 -17.68
C VAL A 40 -10.04 -6.15 -17.17
N VAL A 41 -8.96 -5.96 -17.91
CA VAL A 41 -7.60 -6.19 -17.40
C VAL A 41 -7.38 -5.09 -16.38
N THR A 42 -7.77 -5.33 -15.14
CA THR A 42 -7.50 -4.46 -14.03
C THR A 42 -6.00 -4.57 -13.73
N THR A 43 -5.24 -3.64 -14.27
CA THR A 43 -3.80 -3.50 -13.99
C THR A 43 -3.68 -2.89 -12.59
N ASP A 44 -2.74 -3.38 -11.80
CA ASP A 44 -2.38 -2.78 -10.52
C ASP A 44 -2.04 -1.31 -10.73
N SER A 45 -2.60 -0.45 -9.89
CA SER A 45 -2.43 0.99 -10.01
C SER A 45 -1.92 1.61 -8.70
N ILE A 46 -0.97 2.54 -8.83
CA ILE A 46 -0.45 3.30 -7.70
C ILE A 46 -1.54 4.26 -7.20
N VAL A 47 -1.79 4.24 -5.91
CA VAL A 47 -2.74 5.11 -5.23
C VAL A 47 -1.97 6.23 -4.53
N PRO A 48 -2.29 7.50 -4.82
CA PRO A 48 -1.67 8.62 -4.13
C PRO A 48 -2.14 8.72 -2.68
N TYR A 49 -1.23 9.12 -1.80
CA TYR A 49 -1.51 9.37 -0.39
C TYR A 49 -0.68 10.55 0.12
N ARG A 50 -1.06 11.08 1.28
CA ARG A 50 -0.27 12.02 2.09
C ARG A 50 -0.19 11.53 3.52
N LEU A 51 0.82 11.95 4.27
CA LEU A 51 0.96 11.55 5.66
C LEU A 51 0.05 12.40 6.57
N ALA A 52 -0.52 11.76 7.57
CA ALA A 52 -1.21 12.43 8.67
C ALA A 52 -0.17 12.74 9.75
N GLU A 53 0.26 13.99 9.80
CA GLU A 53 1.26 14.46 10.76
C GLU A 53 0.62 14.89 12.08
N ASN A 54 1.40 14.81 13.15
CA ASN A 54 1.02 15.23 14.51
C ASN A 54 -0.15 14.43 15.12
N TYR A 55 -0.15 13.13 14.84
CA TYR A 55 -0.99 12.15 15.50
C TYR A 55 -0.14 11.07 16.15
N PHE A 56 -0.70 10.37 17.13
CA PHE A 56 -0.06 9.21 17.76
C PHE A 56 -1.12 8.14 18.08
N ALA A 57 -0.73 6.87 18.06
CA ALA A 57 -1.63 5.77 18.38
C ALA A 57 -1.84 5.67 19.89
N THR A 58 -3.11 5.59 20.33
CA THR A 58 -3.49 5.37 21.72
C THR A 58 -3.75 3.90 22.04
N SER A 59 -3.82 3.05 21.01
CA SER A 59 -4.09 1.61 21.12
C SER A 59 -3.12 0.81 20.23
N ASP A 60 -2.86 -0.44 20.61
CA ASP A 60 -2.07 -1.38 19.79
C ASP A 60 -2.93 -2.04 18.69
N ASN A 61 -4.26 -2.04 18.87
CA ASN A 61 -5.20 -2.63 17.94
C ASN A 61 -5.97 -1.52 17.22
N LEU A 62 -5.51 -1.15 16.03
CA LEU A 62 -6.19 -0.23 15.16
C LEU A 62 -6.94 -0.99 14.05
N PRO A 63 -8.10 -0.48 13.60
CA PRO A 63 -8.73 -0.98 12.39
C PRO A 63 -7.82 -0.69 11.18
N SER A 64 -7.96 -1.47 10.13
CA SER A 64 -7.17 -1.28 8.90
C SER A 64 -7.46 0.04 8.19
N THR A 65 -8.60 0.64 8.46
CA THR A 65 -9.01 1.96 7.94
C THR A 65 -9.84 2.71 8.99
N LEU A 66 -9.69 4.04 9.00
CA LEU A 66 -10.53 4.96 9.78
C LEU A 66 -11.29 5.85 8.78
N THR A 67 -12.60 5.92 8.91
CA THR A 67 -13.47 6.57 7.92
C THR A 67 -14.21 7.79 8.47
N THR A 68 -14.10 8.04 9.78
CA THR A 68 -14.77 9.16 10.46
C THR A 68 -13.86 9.83 11.47
N ALA A 69 -14.17 11.08 11.80
CA ALA A 69 -13.49 11.81 12.87
C ALA A 69 -13.67 11.15 14.25
N GLU A 70 -14.82 10.52 14.49
CA GLU A 70 -15.11 9.81 15.72
C GLU A 70 -14.21 8.58 15.88
N GLU A 71 -14.07 7.77 14.83
CA GLU A 71 -13.16 6.64 14.81
C GLU A 71 -11.72 7.10 15.03
N LEU A 72 -11.28 8.18 14.36
CA LEU A 72 -9.96 8.73 14.58
C LEU A 72 -9.76 9.10 16.05
N GLY A 73 -10.65 9.87 16.66
CA GLY A 73 -10.54 10.29 18.05
C GLY A 73 -10.56 9.13 19.06
N LYS A 74 -11.12 7.98 18.69
CA LYS A 74 -11.13 6.76 19.53
C LYS A 74 -9.76 6.07 19.56
N TYR A 75 -9.02 6.09 18.46
CA TYR A 75 -7.80 5.32 18.28
C TYR A 75 -6.53 6.15 18.22
N LEU A 76 -6.65 7.42 17.87
CA LEU A 76 -5.52 8.34 17.71
C LEU A 76 -5.66 9.56 18.61
N GLY A 77 -4.55 9.92 19.27
CA GLY A 77 -4.42 11.20 19.95
C GLY A 77 -3.79 12.24 19.00
N MET A 78 -4.06 13.51 19.27
CA MET A 78 -3.49 14.64 18.56
C MET A 78 -2.30 15.19 19.35
N ALA A 79 -1.14 15.27 18.70
CA ALA A 79 0.05 15.93 19.25
C ALA A 79 0.03 17.41 18.80
N THR A 80 -0.58 18.26 19.63
CA THR A 80 -0.62 19.71 19.37
C THR A 80 0.45 20.43 20.19
N SER A 81 1.21 21.30 19.52
CA SER A 81 2.09 22.28 20.17
C SER A 81 1.88 23.65 19.51
N MET A 82 2.54 24.69 20.02
CA MET A 82 2.44 26.03 19.40
C MET A 82 2.92 26.06 17.94
N GLU A 83 3.76 25.11 17.54
CA GLU A 83 4.37 25.05 16.20
C GLU A 83 3.83 23.90 15.33
N HIS A 84 3.10 22.95 15.93
CA HIS A 84 2.64 21.74 15.23
C HIS A 84 1.15 21.55 15.40
N THR A 85 0.46 21.61 14.30
CA THR A 85 -1.00 21.34 14.21
C THR A 85 -1.22 19.99 13.51
N PRO A 86 -2.18 19.18 13.97
CA PRO A 86 -2.53 17.94 13.27
C PRO A 86 -2.99 18.23 11.85
N THR A 87 -2.59 17.37 10.92
CA THR A 87 -3.02 17.44 9.54
C THR A 87 -4.55 17.36 9.46
N THR A 88 -5.18 18.32 8.78
CA THR A 88 -6.63 18.32 8.58
C THR A 88 -7.02 17.21 7.59
N ILE A 89 -8.07 16.46 7.92
CA ILE A 89 -8.63 15.36 7.12
C ILE A 89 -10.05 15.75 6.69
N ASP A 90 -10.32 15.73 5.40
CA ASP A 90 -11.67 15.92 4.85
C ASP A 90 -12.42 14.58 4.84
N TRP A 91 -13.14 14.28 5.90
CA TRP A 91 -13.87 13.03 6.06
C TRP A 91 -14.97 12.79 5.02
N SER A 92 -15.36 13.80 4.26
CA SER A 92 -16.29 13.61 3.13
C SER A 92 -15.63 13.01 1.90
N ARG A 93 -14.31 13.18 1.75
CA ARG A 93 -13.53 12.82 0.58
C ARG A 93 -12.34 11.90 0.88
N GLU A 94 -11.97 11.75 2.15
CA GLU A 94 -10.77 11.07 2.58
C GLU A 94 -11.07 10.02 3.64
N PHE A 95 -10.17 9.07 3.76
CA PHE A 95 -10.10 8.10 4.86
C PHE A 95 -8.64 7.91 5.26
N VAL A 96 -8.40 7.26 6.39
CA VAL A 96 -7.06 7.08 6.94
C VAL A 96 -6.72 5.60 7.02
N ILE A 97 -5.49 5.26 6.64
CA ILE A 97 -4.88 3.93 6.84
C ILE A 97 -3.81 4.08 7.93
N PRO A 98 -4.06 3.65 9.16
CA PRO A 98 -3.08 3.69 10.24
C PRO A 98 -2.22 2.43 10.23
N ILE A 99 -0.93 2.57 10.54
CA ILE A 99 -0.01 1.48 10.88
C ILE A 99 0.55 1.74 12.27
N VAL A 100 0.46 0.76 13.14
CA VAL A 100 1.05 0.80 14.47
C VAL A 100 1.86 -0.47 14.69
N LEU A 101 3.02 -0.32 15.32
CA LEU A 101 3.83 -1.44 15.75
C LEU A 101 3.80 -1.56 17.30
N PRO A 102 4.10 -2.74 17.83
CA PRO A 102 4.25 -2.92 19.27
C PRO A 102 5.27 -1.94 19.86
N PRO A 103 5.11 -1.52 21.12
CA PRO A 103 6.09 -0.65 21.78
C PRO A 103 7.48 -1.27 21.78
N THR A 104 8.47 -0.49 21.34
CA THR A 104 9.88 -0.89 21.24
C THR A 104 10.77 -0.01 22.12
N GLY A 105 11.90 -0.54 22.55
CA GLY A 105 12.98 0.19 23.26
C GLY A 105 14.02 0.80 22.33
N THR A 106 13.79 0.72 21.01
CA THR A 106 14.67 1.26 19.98
C THR A 106 13.91 2.35 19.22
N GLU A 107 14.57 3.42 18.84
CA GLU A 107 14.01 4.38 17.89
C GLU A 107 13.61 3.63 16.63
N THR A 108 12.33 3.71 16.28
CA THR A 108 11.78 2.91 15.18
C THR A 108 10.85 3.78 14.35
N GLU A 109 11.10 3.82 13.06
CA GLU A 109 10.31 4.57 12.09
C GLU A 109 9.65 3.60 11.10
N ILE A 110 8.38 3.85 10.80
CA ILE A 110 7.64 3.17 9.75
C ILE A 110 7.66 4.06 8.51
N ILE A 111 8.22 3.56 7.43
CA ILE A 111 8.37 4.30 6.17
C ILE A 111 7.43 3.67 5.13
N PRO A 112 6.31 4.33 4.77
CA PRO A 112 5.48 3.87 3.67
C PRO A 112 6.26 3.92 2.35
N VAL A 113 6.21 2.83 1.58
CA VAL A 113 6.91 2.69 0.30
C VAL A 113 5.97 2.88 -0.86
N SER A 114 4.85 2.17 -0.85
CA SER A 114 3.85 2.25 -1.91
C SER A 114 2.47 1.85 -1.42
N LEU A 115 1.44 2.45 -2.02
CA LEU A 115 0.05 2.02 -1.88
C LEU A 115 -0.46 1.66 -3.26
N ILE A 116 -0.86 0.42 -3.44
CA ILE A 116 -1.26 -0.13 -4.74
C ILE A 116 -2.69 -0.68 -4.64
N ARG A 117 -3.52 -0.30 -5.60
CA ARG A 117 -4.80 -0.97 -5.83
C ARG A 117 -4.53 -2.18 -6.71
N ASN A 118 -4.76 -3.36 -6.16
CA ASN A 118 -4.54 -4.62 -6.87
C ASN A 118 -5.72 -4.95 -7.81
N SER A 119 -5.49 -5.89 -8.71
CA SER A 119 -6.48 -6.33 -9.69
C SER A 119 -7.76 -6.92 -9.07
N SER A 120 -7.71 -7.37 -7.82
CA SER A 120 -8.90 -7.82 -7.07
C SER A 120 -9.71 -6.68 -6.45
N GLY A 121 -9.25 -5.43 -6.57
CA GLY A 121 -9.91 -4.24 -6.05
C GLY A 121 -9.53 -3.87 -4.62
N GLY A 122 -8.72 -4.67 -3.92
CA GLY A 122 -8.15 -4.34 -2.60
C GLY A 122 -6.97 -3.37 -2.70
N LEU A 123 -6.52 -2.90 -1.53
CA LEU A 123 -5.32 -2.08 -1.40
C LEU A 123 -4.20 -2.89 -0.76
N THR A 124 -2.99 -2.77 -1.28
CA THR A 124 -1.77 -3.26 -0.62
C THR A 124 -0.90 -2.08 -0.27
N LEU A 125 -0.67 -1.88 1.03
CA LEU A 125 0.26 -0.88 1.54
C LEU A 125 1.57 -1.57 1.92
N THR A 126 2.61 -1.28 1.16
CA THR A 126 3.96 -1.75 1.43
C THR A 126 4.71 -0.72 2.27
N TYR A 127 5.38 -1.17 3.33
CA TYR A 127 6.16 -0.31 4.21
C TYR A 127 7.47 -0.99 4.64
N ARG A 128 8.43 -0.17 5.05
CA ARG A 128 9.70 -0.59 5.67
C ARG A 128 9.76 -0.13 7.11
N ILE A 129 10.58 -0.81 7.89
CA ILE A 129 10.94 -0.41 9.25
C ILE A 129 12.40 0.01 9.24
N ARG A 130 12.67 1.20 9.78
CA ARG A 130 14.02 1.68 10.07
C ARG A 130 14.21 1.73 11.58
N GLU A 131 15.24 1.05 12.07
CA GLU A 131 15.62 1.06 13.47
C GLU A 131 16.85 1.97 13.66
N GLY A 132 16.79 2.80 14.69
CA GLY A 132 17.87 3.68 15.11
C GLY A 132 18.49 3.26 16.44
N PHE A 133 18.71 4.23 17.33
CA PHE A 133 19.40 4.01 18.60
C PHE A 133 18.49 3.43 19.69
N SER A 134 19.12 2.79 20.69
CA SER A 134 18.43 2.37 21.90
C SER A 134 17.91 3.57 22.70
N LEU A 135 16.68 3.48 23.18
CA LEU A 135 16.03 4.53 23.99
C LEU A 135 16.38 4.47 25.48
N HIS A 136 17.42 3.69 25.85
CA HIS A 136 17.94 3.61 27.22
C HIS A 136 16.86 3.38 28.31
N GLY A 137 15.95 2.44 28.05
CA GLY A 137 14.87 2.07 28.99
C GLY A 137 13.54 2.78 28.75
N ALA A 138 13.49 3.83 27.94
CA ALA A 138 12.23 4.37 27.44
C ALA A 138 11.65 3.44 26.36
N LYS A 139 10.34 3.58 26.11
CA LYS A 139 9.66 2.88 25.03
C LYS A 139 8.91 3.87 24.17
N MET A 140 8.95 3.64 22.87
CA MET A 140 8.09 4.34 21.90
C MET A 140 7.14 3.35 21.22
N ARG A 141 6.02 3.86 20.76
CA ARG A 141 5.11 3.11 19.88
C ARG A 141 5.24 3.67 18.48
N PRO A 142 5.91 2.95 17.56
CA PRO A 142 6.02 3.40 16.18
C PRO A 142 4.64 3.47 15.54
N PHE A 143 4.37 4.58 14.86
CA PHE A 143 3.09 4.86 14.25
C PHE A 143 3.26 5.70 13.00
N VAL A 144 2.48 5.41 11.98
CA VAL A 144 2.28 6.28 10.82
C VAL A 144 0.83 6.16 10.35
N ALA A 145 0.28 7.21 9.79
CA ALA A 145 -1.04 7.19 9.17
C ALA A 145 -1.00 7.85 7.79
N LEU A 146 -1.68 7.23 6.85
CA LEU A 146 -1.81 7.71 5.48
C LEU A 146 -3.23 8.22 5.25
N ILE A 147 -3.35 9.38 4.64
CA ILE A 147 -4.62 9.96 4.21
C ILE A 147 -4.79 9.68 2.72
N VAL A 148 -5.90 9.05 2.35
CA VAL A 148 -6.18 8.54 1.02
C VAL A 148 -7.57 9.00 0.56
N SER A 149 -7.75 9.26 -0.76
CA SER A 149 -9.07 9.58 -1.30
C SER A 149 -10.06 8.42 -1.12
N ARG A 150 -11.31 8.75 -0.78
CA ARG A 150 -12.41 7.76 -0.65
C ARG A 150 -12.72 7.02 -1.95
N ASP A 151 -12.31 7.54 -3.10
CA ASP A 151 -12.44 6.86 -4.38
C ASP A 151 -11.71 5.51 -4.40
N TYR A 152 -10.72 5.36 -3.50
CA TYR A 152 -9.92 4.15 -3.33
C TYR A 152 -10.32 3.32 -2.11
N LEU A 153 -11.41 3.66 -1.40
CA LEU A 153 -11.80 2.94 -0.19
C LEU A 153 -12.07 1.45 -0.48
N ALA A 154 -11.24 0.60 0.09
CA ALA A 154 -11.26 -0.84 -0.10
C ALA A 154 -10.56 -1.54 1.09
N PRO A 155 -10.71 -2.87 1.23
CA PRO A 155 -9.92 -3.62 2.21
C PRO A 155 -8.42 -3.42 2.01
N VAL A 156 -7.70 -3.18 3.11
CA VAL A 156 -6.25 -2.91 3.10
C VAL A 156 -5.48 -4.12 3.62
N THR A 157 -4.46 -4.54 2.88
CA THR A 157 -3.45 -5.51 3.31
C THR A 157 -2.16 -4.77 3.57
N LEU A 158 -1.55 -4.98 4.74
CA LEU A 158 -0.24 -4.44 5.09
C LEU A 158 0.84 -5.45 4.71
N GLN A 159 1.85 -4.99 4.00
CA GLN A 159 3.00 -5.78 3.60
C GLN A 159 4.28 -5.08 4.06
N GLN A 160 5.01 -5.72 4.95
CA GLN A 160 6.34 -5.26 5.33
C GLN A 160 7.34 -5.74 4.28
N GLU A 161 8.11 -4.80 3.73
CA GLU A 161 9.26 -5.09 2.90
C GLU A 161 10.47 -5.31 3.82
N GLU A 162 11.23 -6.38 3.60
CA GLU A 162 12.47 -6.62 4.36
C GLU A 162 13.45 -5.47 4.08
N GLY A 163 13.68 -4.65 5.09
CA GLY A 163 14.60 -3.51 5.01
C GLY A 163 16.04 -3.97 5.19
N VAL A 164 16.96 -3.39 4.42
CA VAL A 164 18.38 -3.37 4.77
C VAL A 164 18.51 -2.57 6.06
N ILE A 165 18.95 -3.19 7.14
CA ILE A 165 19.34 -2.49 8.36
C ILE A 165 20.54 -1.64 7.98
N ILE A 166 20.35 -0.34 7.82
CA ILE A 166 21.45 0.59 7.70
C ILE A 166 21.95 0.79 9.14
N ALA A 167 22.98 0.03 9.53
CA ALA A 167 23.73 0.35 10.72
C ALA A 167 24.35 1.74 10.49
N CYS A 168 23.88 2.75 11.22
CA CYS A 168 24.57 4.01 11.27
C CYS A 168 25.90 3.75 11.98
N GLU A 169 26.99 3.68 11.20
CA GLU A 169 28.33 3.78 11.77
C GLU A 169 28.45 5.17 12.40
N GLY A 170 28.62 5.18 13.74
CA GLY A 170 28.89 6.38 14.53
C GLY A 170 30.36 6.83 14.41
#